data_5ecb11d536b059a3311ab8aa4fcfad1e
#
_entry.id   5ecb11d536b059a3311ab8aa4fcfad1e
#
_cell.length_a   1.000
_cell.length_b   1.000
_cell.length_c   1.000
_cell.angle_alpha   90.00
_cell.angle_beta   90.00
_cell.angle_gamma   90.00
#
_symmetry.space_group_name_H-M   'P 1'
#
loop_
_entity.id
_entity.type
_entity.pdbx_description
1 polymer ?
#
loop_
_entity_poly.entity_id
_entity_poly.type
_entity_poly.pdbx_seq_one_letter_code
_entity_poly.pdbx_strand_id
1 'polypeptide(L)'
;MKNQMTKYTPLTADEIDKKQLKRQIKKKNKGKENITLPKFEKEEGSGLPVKDIKNFLSKSYEKKPSSYNEYIIDESLSGQRVQVYNNPITNKTIVVHRGTDSIQDWGTNLAMTFGIKGKRFNHAKRIQDEAERKYGKENIITLGHSQGGRWAELLGRDTSEVITLNKPTLPLDLLRRDKVPENQSDIKSTNDPVSVLRKYQLGNEPEKIRSDLISNPIKEHSVEVLNKLPDDYFIGLPEETVGSGLGKEYEIKKSTRKNKKYDVYKNDKYLLSFGDKRYEQWKDSTPLKAYKHLDHGDQKRKDNYYKRFGKDAKKDTPKWFSHKFLW
;
A
#
# COMPACT_ATOMS: atom_id res chain seq x y z
N MET A 1 -19.39 -52.21 -29.32
CA MET A 1 -18.30 -51.29 -28.94
C MET A 1 -18.82 -49.86 -29.10
N LYS A 2 -19.16 -49.21 -27.98
CA LYS A 2 -19.61 -47.80 -27.96
C LYS A 2 -18.41 -46.89 -27.70
N ASN A 3 -18.02 -46.09 -28.70
CA ASN A 3 -17.03 -45.05 -28.57
C ASN A 3 -17.59 -43.93 -27.67
N GLN A 4 -17.06 -43.75 -26.46
CA GLN A 4 -17.27 -42.55 -25.68
C GLN A 4 -16.33 -41.45 -26.18
N MET A 5 -16.88 -40.55 -26.96
CA MET A 5 -16.23 -39.25 -27.23
C MET A 5 -16.21 -38.45 -25.96
N THR A 6 -15.05 -38.28 -25.32
CA THR A 6 -14.82 -37.33 -24.28
C THR A 6 -14.98 -35.93 -24.81
N LYS A 7 -16.04 -35.22 -24.39
CA LYS A 7 -16.25 -33.82 -24.72
C LYS A 7 -15.08 -32.98 -24.17
N TYR A 8 -14.29 -32.43 -25.10
CA TYR A 8 -13.24 -31.47 -24.80
C TYR A 8 -13.91 -30.13 -24.47
N THR A 9 -13.94 -29.75 -23.21
CA THR A 9 -14.36 -28.40 -22.79
C THR A 9 -13.12 -27.50 -22.88
N PRO A 10 -13.12 -26.44 -23.71
CA PRO A 10 -11.99 -25.52 -23.75
C PRO A 10 -11.86 -24.82 -22.40
N LEU A 11 -10.61 -24.75 -21.90
CA LEU A 11 -10.28 -24.02 -20.67
C LEU A 11 -10.59 -22.53 -20.84
N THR A 12 -11.14 -21.91 -19.83
CA THR A 12 -11.34 -20.46 -19.76
C THR A 12 -9.98 -19.74 -19.74
N ALA A 13 -9.94 -18.46 -20.12
CA ALA A 13 -8.72 -17.66 -20.10
C ALA A 13 -8.04 -17.70 -18.72
N ASP A 14 -8.81 -17.65 -17.64
CA ASP A 14 -8.32 -17.77 -16.27
C ASP A 14 -7.66 -19.11 -15.94
N GLU A 15 -8.18 -20.20 -16.50
CA GLU A 15 -7.62 -21.54 -16.30
C GLU A 15 -6.33 -21.75 -17.09
N ILE A 16 -6.21 -21.09 -18.26
CA ILE A 16 -5.01 -21.10 -19.11
C ILE A 16 -3.89 -20.32 -18.38
N ASP A 17 -4.18 -19.16 -17.83
CA ASP A 17 -3.23 -18.34 -17.09
C ASP A 17 -2.74 -19.03 -15.82
N LYS A 18 -3.64 -19.64 -15.05
CA LYS A 18 -3.28 -20.45 -13.87
C LYS A 18 -2.40 -21.66 -14.22
N LYS A 19 -2.63 -22.27 -15.37
CA LYS A 19 -1.87 -23.44 -15.83
C LYS A 19 -0.47 -23.04 -16.35
N GLN A 20 -0.36 -21.89 -17.02
CA GLN A 20 0.93 -21.34 -17.46
C GLN A 20 1.77 -20.88 -16.25
N LEU A 21 1.16 -20.24 -15.28
CA LEU A 21 1.80 -19.83 -14.04
C LEU A 21 2.37 -21.01 -13.26
N LYS A 22 1.57 -22.09 -13.07
CA LYS A 22 2.05 -23.32 -12.43
C LYS A 22 3.25 -23.94 -13.18
N ARG A 23 3.31 -23.82 -14.51
CA ARG A 23 4.44 -24.27 -15.31
C ARG A 23 5.68 -23.39 -15.15
N GLN A 24 5.52 -22.08 -15.03
CA GLN A 24 6.63 -21.15 -14.79
C GLN A 24 7.21 -21.32 -13.39
N ILE A 25 6.37 -21.47 -12.37
CA ILE A 25 6.78 -21.77 -10.99
C ILE A 25 7.53 -23.10 -10.94
N LYS A 26 7.03 -24.14 -11.63
CA LYS A 26 7.66 -25.46 -11.70
C LYS A 26 9.01 -25.45 -12.43
N LYS A 27 9.21 -24.57 -13.42
CA LYS A 27 10.50 -24.37 -14.10
C LYS A 27 11.51 -23.62 -13.24
N LYS A 28 11.07 -22.64 -12.44
CA LYS A 28 11.94 -21.89 -11.52
C LYS A 28 12.42 -22.76 -10.32
N ASN A 29 11.60 -23.71 -9.90
CA ASN A 29 11.87 -24.55 -8.72
C ASN A 29 12.69 -25.84 -9.04
N LYS A 30 13.07 -26.09 -10.29
CA LYS A 30 13.89 -27.27 -10.64
C LYS A 30 15.36 -27.19 -10.23
N GLY A 31 15.74 -26.15 -9.48
CA GLY A 31 17.12 -25.94 -9.04
C GLY A 31 17.33 -25.58 -7.56
N LYS A 32 16.31 -25.65 -6.70
CA LYS A 32 16.48 -25.38 -5.25
C LYS A 32 15.54 -26.25 -4.41
N GLU A 33 16.11 -26.77 -3.32
CA GLU A 33 15.49 -27.63 -2.33
C GLU A 33 14.15 -27.11 -1.77
N ASN A 34 13.34 -28.04 -1.28
CA ASN A 34 12.02 -27.88 -0.67
C ASN A 34 11.84 -26.56 0.08
N ILE A 35 11.31 -25.57 -0.61
CA ILE A 35 10.75 -24.41 0.06
C ILE A 35 9.31 -24.77 0.38
N THR A 36 9.05 -25.12 1.64
CA THR A 36 7.71 -25.09 2.21
C THR A 36 7.20 -23.66 2.05
N LEU A 37 6.22 -23.47 1.16
CA LEU A 37 5.56 -22.16 1.03
C LEU A 37 5.04 -21.80 2.42
N PRO A 38 5.40 -20.65 2.98
CA PRO A 38 4.76 -20.18 4.19
C PRO A 38 3.25 -20.08 3.89
N LYS A 39 2.43 -20.65 4.77
CA LYS A 39 1.00 -20.35 4.78
C LYS A 39 0.88 -18.86 5.04
N PHE A 40 0.72 -18.09 3.99
CA PHE A 40 0.33 -16.69 4.12
C PHE A 40 -1.09 -16.68 4.67
N GLU A 41 -1.19 -16.47 5.98
CA GLU A 41 -2.43 -15.96 6.57
C GLU A 41 -2.69 -14.63 5.86
N LYS A 42 -3.90 -14.51 5.34
CA LYS A 42 -4.42 -13.35 4.65
C LYS A 42 -4.22 -12.13 5.55
N GLU A 43 -3.16 -11.35 5.33
CA GLU A 43 -3.05 -10.04 5.96
C GLU A 43 -4.13 -9.16 5.31
N GLU A 44 -5.22 -8.96 6.02
CA GLU A 44 -6.32 -8.06 5.66
C GLU A 44 -5.90 -6.60 5.96
N GLY A 45 -4.81 -6.13 5.34
CA GLY A 45 -4.39 -4.73 5.38
C GLY A 45 -4.37 -4.17 3.96
N SER A 46 -5.01 -3.04 3.72
CA SER A 46 -4.75 -2.22 2.55
C SER A 46 -3.40 -1.54 2.77
N GLY A 47 -2.54 -1.53 1.77
CA GLY A 47 -1.24 -0.89 1.85
C GLY A 47 -0.12 -1.73 1.27
N LEU A 48 1.03 -1.10 1.06
CA LEU A 48 2.24 -1.74 0.59
C LEU A 48 3.43 -1.38 1.51
N PRO A 49 4.36 -2.32 1.74
CA PRO A 49 5.63 -2.00 2.37
C PRO A 49 6.42 -1.02 1.49
N VAL A 50 7.17 -0.12 2.11
CA VAL A 50 8.02 0.88 1.41
C VAL A 50 8.94 0.21 0.40
N LYS A 51 9.49 -0.95 0.73
CA LYS A 51 10.31 -1.76 -0.18
C LYS A 51 9.58 -2.06 -1.49
N ASP A 52 8.30 -2.45 -1.43
CA ASP A 52 7.53 -2.81 -2.62
C ASP A 52 7.13 -1.56 -3.41
N ILE A 53 6.70 -0.50 -2.72
CA ILE A 53 6.43 0.81 -3.34
C ILE A 53 7.65 1.29 -4.12
N LYS A 54 8.84 1.28 -3.50
CA LYS A 54 10.09 1.67 -4.13
C LYS A 54 10.42 0.83 -5.36
N ASN A 55 10.26 -0.50 -5.26
CA ASN A 55 10.55 -1.39 -6.39
C ASN A 55 9.59 -1.17 -7.56
N PHE A 56 8.28 -1.08 -7.33
CA PHE A 56 7.31 -0.82 -8.40
C PHE A 56 7.55 0.55 -9.05
N LEU A 57 7.78 1.60 -8.26
CA LEU A 57 8.07 2.93 -8.80
C LEU A 57 9.38 2.94 -9.60
N SER A 58 10.45 2.33 -9.09
CA SER A 58 11.74 2.26 -9.80
C SER A 58 11.62 1.49 -11.11
N LYS A 59 10.95 0.32 -11.09
CA LYS A 59 10.68 -0.48 -12.30
C LYS A 59 9.89 0.28 -13.33
N SER A 60 9.02 1.19 -12.94
CA SER A 60 8.26 2.02 -13.87
C SER A 60 9.14 2.91 -14.76
N TYR A 61 10.38 3.17 -14.37
CA TYR A 61 11.36 3.93 -15.15
C TYR A 61 12.30 3.06 -15.98
N GLU A 62 12.25 1.74 -15.84
CA GLU A 62 13.00 0.81 -16.68
C GLU A 62 12.46 0.79 -18.12
N LYS A 63 13.35 0.58 -19.11
CA LYS A 63 12.93 0.45 -20.51
C LYS A 63 12.06 -0.78 -20.77
N LYS A 64 12.32 -1.85 -20.02
CA LYS A 64 11.57 -3.12 -20.06
C LYS A 64 11.28 -3.55 -18.63
N PRO A 65 10.18 -3.11 -18.04
CA PRO A 65 9.83 -3.50 -16.68
C PRO A 65 9.58 -5.01 -16.62
N SER A 66 10.03 -5.62 -15.53
CA SER A 66 9.93 -7.06 -15.29
C SER A 66 9.06 -7.34 -14.07
N SER A 67 8.51 -8.55 -13.97
CA SER A 67 7.79 -9.03 -12.80
C SER A 67 8.63 -8.84 -11.51
N TYR A 68 7.95 -8.69 -10.38
CA TYR A 68 8.56 -8.45 -9.08
C TYR A 68 7.93 -9.35 -8.00
N ASN A 69 8.74 -10.16 -7.36
CA ASN A 69 8.28 -11.19 -6.42
C ASN A 69 7.18 -12.06 -7.05
N GLU A 70 6.04 -12.19 -6.38
CA GLU A 70 4.86 -12.91 -6.86
C GLU A 70 3.97 -12.07 -7.80
N TYR A 71 4.31 -10.79 -8.01
CA TYR A 71 3.61 -9.91 -8.93
C TYR A 71 4.11 -10.09 -10.35
N ILE A 72 3.23 -10.55 -11.22
CA ILE A 72 3.51 -10.79 -12.64
C ILE A 72 3.04 -9.59 -13.44
N ILE A 73 3.93 -9.08 -14.29
CA ILE A 73 3.56 -7.98 -15.17
C ILE A 73 2.55 -8.45 -16.23
N ASP A 74 1.47 -7.70 -16.38
CA ASP A 74 0.51 -7.90 -17.48
C ASP A 74 1.00 -7.13 -18.70
N GLU A 75 1.69 -7.83 -19.61
CA GLU A 75 2.26 -7.23 -20.82
C GLU A 75 1.21 -6.64 -21.74
N SER A 76 -0.03 -7.16 -21.71
CA SER A 76 -1.13 -6.67 -22.56
C SER A 76 -1.65 -5.29 -22.15
N LEU A 77 -1.51 -4.96 -20.86
CA LEU A 77 -1.93 -3.69 -20.27
C LEU A 77 -0.76 -2.77 -19.94
N SER A 78 0.48 -3.28 -20.00
CA SER A 78 1.65 -2.51 -19.59
C SER A 78 2.34 -1.81 -20.76
N GLY A 79 2.82 -0.60 -20.51
CA GLY A 79 3.57 0.23 -21.45
C GLY A 79 4.54 1.16 -20.75
N GLN A 80 5.14 2.10 -21.50
CA GLN A 80 6.17 2.99 -20.97
C GLN A 80 5.69 3.91 -19.83
N ARG A 81 4.40 4.19 -19.72
CA ARG A 81 3.84 5.17 -18.77
C ARG A 81 2.99 4.56 -17.68
N VAL A 82 2.46 3.39 -17.93
CA VAL A 82 1.63 2.65 -16.98
C VAL A 82 2.05 1.19 -17.02
N GLN A 83 2.28 0.60 -15.87
CA GLN A 83 2.51 -0.83 -15.74
C GLN A 83 1.43 -1.43 -14.83
N VAL A 84 1.02 -2.63 -15.16
CA VAL A 84 0.03 -3.40 -14.41
C VAL A 84 0.67 -4.69 -13.95
N TYR A 85 0.65 -4.94 -12.65
CA TYR A 85 1.20 -6.14 -12.02
C TYR A 85 0.09 -6.84 -11.25
N ASN A 86 -0.09 -8.12 -11.51
CA ASN A 86 -1.06 -8.94 -10.79
C ASN A 86 -0.37 -10.01 -9.96
N ASN A 87 -0.79 -10.16 -8.72
CA ASN A 87 -0.41 -11.29 -7.87
C ASN A 87 -1.55 -12.32 -7.91
N PRO A 88 -1.37 -13.46 -8.61
CA PRO A 88 -2.44 -14.44 -8.76
C PRO A 88 -2.72 -15.28 -7.50
N ILE A 89 -1.86 -15.16 -6.49
CA ILE A 89 -2.03 -15.86 -5.21
C ILE A 89 -2.98 -15.07 -4.31
N THR A 90 -2.76 -13.75 -4.22
CA THR A 90 -3.55 -12.86 -3.35
C THR A 90 -4.67 -12.15 -4.08
N ASN A 91 -4.72 -12.24 -5.41
CA ASN A 91 -5.60 -11.48 -6.31
C ASN A 91 -5.42 -9.94 -6.21
N LYS A 92 -4.32 -9.47 -5.61
CA LYS A 92 -3.98 -8.04 -5.58
C LYS A 92 -3.33 -7.62 -6.90
N THR A 93 -3.70 -6.45 -7.37
CA THR A 93 -3.14 -5.84 -8.60
C THR A 93 -2.58 -4.47 -8.30
N ILE A 94 -1.40 -4.17 -8.82
CA ILE A 94 -0.76 -2.87 -8.69
C ILE A 94 -0.76 -2.20 -10.05
N VAL A 95 -1.39 -1.04 -10.17
CA VAL A 95 -1.34 -0.19 -11.37
C VAL A 95 -0.41 0.98 -11.08
N VAL A 96 0.72 1.03 -11.78
CA VAL A 96 1.78 2.01 -11.54
C VAL A 96 1.77 3.07 -12.63
N HIS A 97 1.52 4.31 -12.25
CA HIS A 97 1.61 5.48 -13.13
C HIS A 97 2.98 6.14 -12.98
N ARG A 98 3.77 6.12 -14.05
CA ARG A 98 5.09 6.72 -14.10
C ARG A 98 5.01 8.25 -14.27
N GLY A 99 5.93 8.97 -13.63
CA GLY A 99 6.15 10.39 -13.87
C GLY A 99 6.87 10.69 -15.19
N THR A 100 7.29 11.94 -15.37
CA THR A 100 8.14 12.37 -16.51
C THR A 100 9.59 11.94 -16.31
N ASP A 101 10.30 11.65 -17.42
CA ASP A 101 11.71 11.24 -17.40
C ASP A 101 12.67 12.41 -17.10
N SER A 102 12.28 13.61 -17.46
CA SER A 102 13.13 14.79 -17.42
C SER A 102 12.71 15.72 -16.30
N ILE A 103 13.55 15.77 -15.25
CA ILE A 103 13.44 16.76 -14.17
C ILE A 103 13.90 18.14 -14.65
N GLN A 104 14.72 18.20 -15.71
CA GLN A 104 15.31 19.42 -16.23
C GLN A 104 14.29 20.34 -16.90
N ASP A 105 13.16 19.80 -17.38
CA ASP A 105 12.07 20.57 -17.98
C ASP A 105 11.13 21.24 -16.95
N TRP A 106 11.43 21.12 -15.66
CA TRP A 106 10.55 21.59 -14.59
C TRP A 106 10.55 23.09 -14.37
N GLY A 107 11.61 23.79 -14.77
CA GLY A 107 11.79 25.20 -14.44
C GLY A 107 10.79 26.14 -15.09
N THR A 108 10.22 25.78 -16.24
CA THR A 108 9.39 26.71 -17.04
C THR A 108 7.95 26.26 -17.30
N ASN A 109 7.62 24.98 -17.12
CA ASN A 109 6.34 24.43 -17.55
C ASN A 109 5.56 23.62 -16.50
N LEU A 110 5.92 23.69 -15.23
CA LEU A 110 5.32 22.89 -14.16
C LEU A 110 3.78 23.00 -14.13
N ALA A 111 3.28 24.21 -14.14
CA ALA A 111 1.84 24.47 -14.10
C ALA A 111 1.09 24.03 -15.37
N MET A 112 1.72 24.14 -16.54
CA MET A 112 1.11 23.73 -17.81
C MET A 112 1.13 22.20 -18.01
N THR A 113 2.20 21.52 -17.58
CA THR A 113 2.36 20.08 -17.79
C THR A 113 1.42 19.26 -16.90
N PHE A 114 1.12 19.70 -15.70
CA PHE A 114 0.33 18.95 -14.72
C PHE A 114 -1.19 19.19 -14.80
N GLY A 115 -1.61 20.27 -15.45
CA GLY A 115 -3.04 20.67 -15.54
C GLY A 115 -3.78 20.17 -16.78
N ILE A 116 -3.08 19.66 -17.80
CA ILE A 116 -3.69 19.37 -19.11
C ILE A 116 -3.92 17.86 -19.26
N LYS A 117 -5.19 17.47 -19.38
CA LYS A 117 -5.63 16.16 -19.81
C LYS A 117 -5.31 16.00 -21.32
N GLY A 118 -4.13 15.50 -21.66
CA GLY A 118 -3.69 15.27 -23.02
C GLY A 118 -3.75 13.79 -23.44
N LYS A 119 -3.25 13.49 -24.65
CA LYS A 119 -3.22 12.12 -25.20
C LYS A 119 -2.60 11.10 -24.23
N ARG A 120 -1.56 11.50 -23.47
CA ARG A 120 -0.88 10.65 -22.47
C ARG A 120 -1.79 10.32 -21.28
N PHE A 121 -2.55 11.29 -20.79
CA PHE A 121 -3.52 11.06 -19.72
C PHE A 121 -4.65 10.12 -20.19
N ASN A 122 -5.19 10.34 -21.40
CA ASN A 122 -6.23 9.49 -21.94
C ASN A 122 -5.75 8.03 -22.15
N HIS A 123 -4.48 7.85 -22.52
CA HIS A 123 -3.89 6.51 -22.59
C HIS A 123 -3.79 5.88 -21.19
N ALA A 124 -3.27 6.61 -20.19
CA ALA A 124 -3.19 6.13 -18.82
C ALA A 124 -4.58 5.79 -18.25
N LYS A 125 -5.60 6.63 -18.54
CA LYS A 125 -6.98 6.36 -18.17
C LYS A 125 -7.50 5.07 -18.78
N ARG A 126 -7.28 4.86 -20.06
CA ARG A 126 -7.72 3.63 -20.74
C ARG A 126 -7.11 2.38 -20.08
N ILE A 127 -5.81 2.40 -19.77
CA ILE A 127 -5.14 1.26 -19.11
C ILE A 127 -5.71 1.05 -17.71
N GLN A 128 -5.94 2.12 -16.94
CA GLN A 128 -6.56 2.03 -15.62
C GLN A 128 -7.96 1.41 -15.71
N ASP A 129 -8.81 1.91 -16.60
CA ASP A 129 -10.17 1.39 -16.82
C ASP A 129 -10.18 -0.08 -17.26
N GLU A 130 -9.20 -0.49 -18.07
CA GLU A 130 -9.04 -1.89 -18.51
C GLU A 130 -8.54 -2.80 -17.38
N ALA A 131 -7.62 -2.32 -16.54
CA ALA A 131 -7.16 -3.04 -15.36
C ALA A 131 -8.30 -3.23 -14.35
N GLU A 132 -9.10 -2.18 -14.12
CA GLU A 132 -10.26 -2.24 -13.23
C GLU A 132 -11.33 -3.23 -13.72
N ARG A 133 -11.57 -3.30 -15.02
CA ARG A 133 -12.49 -4.29 -15.61
C ARG A 133 -11.94 -5.71 -15.52
N LYS A 134 -10.62 -5.89 -15.66
CA LYS A 134 -9.99 -7.22 -15.67
C LYS A 134 -9.81 -7.80 -14.27
N TYR A 135 -9.45 -6.99 -13.30
CA TYR A 135 -9.02 -7.45 -11.98
C TYR A 135 -9.97 -7.09 -10.82
N GLY A 136 -10.95 -6.19 -11.07
CA GLY A 136 -11.84 -5.63 -10.04
C GLY A 136 -11.20 -4.45 -9.30
N LYS A 137 -11.95 -3.37 -9.14
CA LYS A 137 -11.49 -2.13 -8.48
C LYS A 137 -11.00 -2.36 -7.05
N GLU A 138 -11.70 -3.22 -6.34
CA GLU A 138 -11.46 -3.60 -4.93
C GLU A 138 -10.13 -4.34 -4.73
N ASN A 139 -9.56 -4.89 -5.80
CA ASN A 139 -8.30 -5.62 -5.77
C ASN A 139 -7.11 -4.76 -6.23
N ILE A 140 -7.35 -3.50 -6.64
CA ILE A 140 -6.33 -2.64 -7.25
C ILE A 140 -5.81 -1.63 -6.24
N ILE A 141 -4.49 -1.56 -6.12
CA ILE A 141 -3.76 -0.43 -5.54
C ILE A 141 -3.19 0.38 -6.70
N THR A 142 -3.56 1.65 -6.78
CA THR A 142 -3.07 2.58 -7.80
C THR A 142 -1.89 3.37 -7.24
N LEU A 143 -0.72 3.21 -7.83
CA LEU A 143 0.54 3.77 -7.37
C LEU A 143 1.08 4.79 -8.37
N GLY A 144 1.64 5.91 -7.90
CA GLY A 144 2.22 6.89 -8.81
C GLY A 144 3.27 7.81 -8.21
N HIS A 145 4.23 8.24 -9.03
CA HIS A 145 5.29 9.17 -8.66
C HIS A 145 5.21 10.43 -9.50
N SER A 146 5.41 11.60 -8.88
CA SER A 146 5.45 12.88 -9.61
C SER A 146 4.15 13.12 -10.40
N GLN A 147 4.24 13.42 -11.70
CA GLN A 147 3.07 13.51 -12.59
C GLN A 147 2.21 12.25 -12.56
N GLY A 148 2.84 11.07 -12.49
CA GLY A 148 2.13 9.80 -12.33
C GLY A 148 1.36 9.71 -11.02
N GLY A 149 1.86 10.33 -9.94
CA GLY A 149 1.14 10.47 -8.68
C GLY A 149 -0.14 11.29 -8.83
N ARG A 150 -0.09 12.37 -9.63
CA ARG A 150 -1.31 13.13 -9.95
C ARG A 150 -2.31 12.31 -10.78
N TRP A 151 -1.84 11.49 -11.70
CA TRP A 151 -2.72 10.59 -12.46
C TRP A 151 -3.29 9.48 -11.58
N ALA A 152 -2.50 8.91 -10.68
CA ALA A 152 -2.98 7.95 -9.70
C ALA A 152 -4.12 8.54 -8.86
N GLU A 153 -3.97 9.77 -8.35
CA GLU A 153 -5.03 10.47 -7.62
C GLU A 153 -6.32 10.64 -8.44
N LEU A 154 -6.19 11.00 -9.72
CA LEU A 154 -7.35 11.27 -10.57
C LEU A 154 -8.05 10.00 -11.08
N LEU A 155 -7.30 8.94 -11.31
CA LEU A 155 -7.77 7.72 -11.95
C LEU A 155 -8.08 6.60 -10.95
N GLY A 156 -7.38 6.55 -9.81
CA GLY A 156 -7.53 5.50 -8.80
C GLY A 156 -8.58 5.77 -7.72
N ARG A 157 -9.44 6.79 -7.89
CA ARG A 157 -10.41 7.20 -6.84
C ARG A 157 -11.35 6.09 -6.39
N ASP A 158 -11.67 5.18 -7.28
CA ASP A 158 -12.60 4.07 -7.02
C ASP A 158 -11.88 2.75 -6.76
N THR A 159 -10.55 2.72 -6.74
CA THR A 159 -9.76 1.52 -6.43
C THR A 159 -9.64 1.30 -4.92
N SER A 160 -9.12 0.15 -4.51
CA SER A 160 -9.00 -0.17 -3.08
C SER A 160 -8.12 0.85 -2.35
N GLU A 161 -7.05 1.30 -3.00
CA GLU A 161 -6.14 2.28 -2.44
C GLU A 161 -5.38 3.05 -3.52
N VAL A 162 -5.03 4.30 -3.21
CA VAL A 162 -4.14 5.15 -4.01
C VAL A 162 -2.92 5.50 -3.18
N ILE A 163 -1.72 5.24 -3.69
CA ILE A 163 -0.47 5.63 -3.03
C ILE A 163 0.31 6.55 -3.97
N THR A 164 0.67 7.73 -3.50
CA THR A 164 1.43 8.68 -4.32
C THR A 164 2.74 9.08 -3.67
N LEU A 165 3.77 9.27 -4.48
CA LEU A 165 5.05 9.81 -4.04
C LEU A 165 5.31 11.15 -4.73
N ASN A 166 5.56 12.20 -3.93
CA ASN A 166 5.93 13.54 -4.41
C ASN A 166 5.00 14.08 -5.51
N LYS A 167 3.68 13.82 -5.41
CA LYS A 167 2.72 14.28 -6.40
C LYS A 167 2.59 15.81 -6.40
N PRO A 168 2.40 16.45 -7.56
CA PRO A 168 2.07 17.87 -7.63
C PRO A 168 0.63 18.12 -7.14
N THR A 169 0.47 19.23 -6.41
CA THR A 169 -0.82 19.84 -6.13
C THR A 169 -0.85 21.20 -6.81
N LEU A 170 -1.86 21.47 -7.61
CA LEU A 170 -1.94 22.70 -8.38
C LEU A 170 -2.62 23.81 -7.58
N PRO A 171 -2.31 25.09 -7.82
CA PRO A 171 -3.03 26.21 -7.20
C PRO A 171 -4.53 26.14 -7.44
N LEU A 172 -4.96 25.64 -8.60
CA LEU A 172 -6.38 25.47 -8.93
C LEU A 172 -7.07 24.42 -8.05
N ASP A 173 -6.38 23.37 -7.62
CA ASP A 173 -6.92 22.37 -6.68
C ASP A 173 -7.23 23.02 -5.33
N LEU A 174 -6.35 23.93 -4.88
CA LEU A 174 -6.53 24.68 -3.64
C LEU A 174 -7.69 25.69 -3.75
N LEU A 175 -7.79 26.39 -4.88
CA LEU A 175 -8.89 27.34 -5.13
C LEU A 175 -10.24 26.64 -5.18
N ARG A 176 -10.31 25.45 -5.77
CA ARG A 176 -11.53 24.61 -5.83
C ARG A 176 -11.79 23.87 -4.53
N ARG A 177 -10.87 23.92 -3.58
CA ARG A 177 -10.90 23.13 -2.35
C ARG A 177 -11.02 21.61 -2.62
N ASP A 178 -10.33 21.15 -3.68
CA ASP A 178 -10.31 19.74 -4.04
C ASP A 178 -9.67 18.93 -2.90
N LYS A 179 -10.43 17.98 -2.37
CA LYS A 179 -9.95 17.09 -1.32
C LYS A 179 -9.17 15.92 -1.92
N VAL A 180 -8.17 15.47 -1.20
CA VAL A 180 -7.55 14.17 -1.45
C VAL A 180 -8.60 13.09 -1.25
N PRO A 181 -8.71 12.09 -2.13
CA PRO A 181 -9.60 10.96 -1.94
C PRO A 181 -9.37 10.26 -0.58
N GLU A 182 -10.43 9.75 0.02
CA GLU A 182 -10.34 9.07 1.33
C GLU A 182 -9.48 7.79 1.27
N ASN A 183 -9.47 7.12 0.11
CA ASN A 183 -8.65 5.95 -0.15
C ASN A 183 -7.20 6.27 -0.55
N GLN A 184 -6.72 7.51 -0.32
CA GLN A 184 -5.39 7.93 -0.77
C GLN A 184 -4.43 8.19 0.37
N SER A 185 -3.23 7.62 0.24
CA SER A 185 -2.04 7.87 1.07
C SER A 185 -0.96 8.58 0.25
N ASP A 186 -0.57 9.77 0.68
CA ASP A 186 0.47 10.55 0.01
C ASP A 186 1.78 10.48 0.79
N ILE A 187 2.87 10.25 0.09
CA ILE A 187 4.24 10.34 0.61
C ILE A 187 4.91 11.56 -0.01
N LYS A 188 5.53 12.38 0.81
CA LYS A 188 6.28 13.53 0.29
C LYS A 188 7.59 13.78 1.03
N SER A 189 8.63 14.15 0.30
CA SER A 189 9.79 14.76 0.92
C SER A 189 9.50 16.20 1.36
N THR A 190 10.04 16.61 2.51
CA THR A 190 9.79 17.96 3.06
C THR A 190 10.34 19.07 2.17
N ASN A 191 11.44 18.81 1.45
CA ASN A 191 12.10 19.77 0.56
C ASN A 191 11.87 19.49 -0.94
N ASP A 192 10.89 18.65 -1.26
CA ASP A 192 10.51 18.43 -2.65
C ASP A 192 9.77 19.65 -3.23
N PRO A 193 10.30 20.30 -4.28
CA PRO A 193 9.70 21.51 -4.83
C PRO A 193 8.37 21.26 -5.57
N VAL A 194 8.12 20.02 -6.02
CA VAL A 194 6.92 19.67 -6.80
C VAL A 194 5.72 19.47 -5.90
N SER A 195 5.91 18.80 -4.77
CA SER A 195 4.82 18.51 -3.83
C SER A 195 4.64 19.58 -2.76
N VAL A 196 5.27 20.76 -2.92
CA VAL A 196 5.25 21.84 -1.91
C VAL A 196 3.85 22.27 -1.52
N LEU A 197 2.94 22.35 -2.48
CA LEU A 197 1.55 22.78 -2.26
C LEU A 197 0.66 21.70 -1.63
N ARG A 198 1.11 20.41 -1.61
CA ARG A 198 0.32 19.31 -1.04
C ARG A 198 -0.08 19.56 0.43
N LYS A 199 0.75 20.24 1.19
CA LYS A 199 0.49 20.58 2.60
C LYS A 199 -0.74 21.49 2.81
N TYR A 200 -1.24 22.14 1.76
CA TYR A 200 -2.42 23.00 1.80
C TYR A 200 -3.67 22.34 1.22
N GLN A 201 -3.54 21.17 0.60
CA GLN A 201 -4.68 20.41 0.07
C GLN A 201 -5.42 19.72 1.21
N LEU A 202 -6.75 19.77 1.20
CA LEU A 202 -7.60 19.15 2.20
C LEU A 202 -7.60 17.63 2.07
N GLY A 203 -7.86 16.93 3.17
CA GLY A 203 -7.93 15.46 3.25
C GLY A 203 -6.82 14.89 4.14
N ASN A 204 -6.46 13.62 3.92
CA ASN A 204 -5.47 12.93 4.72
C ASN A 204 -4.12 13.65 4.70
N GLU A 205 -3.48 13.77 5.87
CA GLU A 205 -2.13 14.34 5.97
C GLU A 205 -1.12 13.43 5.25
N PRO A 206 -0.18 14.01 4.46
CA PRO A 206 0.85 13.21 3.79
C PRO A 206 1.86 12.66 4.80
N GLU A 207 2.34 11.45 4.56
CA GLU A 207 3.54 10.92 5.21
C GLU A 207 4.76 11.77 4.78
N LYS A 208 5.46 12.35 5.77
CA LYS A 208 6.53 13.31 5.52
C LYS A 208 7.90 12.66 5.71
N ILE A 209 8.66 12.53 4.62
CA ILE A 209 10.07 12.14 4.69
C ILE A 209 10.89 13.38 4.96
N ARG A 210 11.56 13.42 6.10
CA ARG A 210 12.43 14.56 6.48
C ARG A 210 13.65 14.64 5.56
N SER A 211 13.92 15.84 5.12
CA SER A 211 15.09 16.19 4.32
C SER A 211 16.07 17.01 5.15
N ASP A 212 17.35 16.92 4.84
CA ASP A 212 18.36 17.80 5.41
C ASP A 212 18.19 19.23 4.90
N LEU A 213 18.62 20.22 5.68
CA LEU A 213 18.48 21.66 5.35
C LEU A 213 19.11 22.04 3.99
N ILE A 214 20.16 21.32 3.57
CA ILE A 214 20.85 21.51 2.29
C ILE A 214 20.73 20.23 1.48
N SER A 215 19.51 19.90 1.03
CA SER A 215 19.27 18.71 0.21
C SER A 215 19.17 19.09 -1.27
N ASN A 216 19.65 18.20 -2.13
CA ASN A 216 19.51 18.38 -3.57
C ASN A 216 18.02 18.19 -3.97
N PRO A 217 17.34 19.21 -4.53
CA PRO A 217 15.92 19.12 -4.89
C PRO A 217 15.58 17.96 -5.84
N ILE A 218 16.51 17.59 -6.71
CA ILE A 218 16.35 16.47 -7.65
C ILE A 218 16.28 15.14 -6.90
N LYS A 219 17.17 14.94 -5.92
CA LYS A 219 17.16 13.74 -5.07
C LYS A 219 15.93 13.71 -4.18
N GLU A 220 15.50 14.84 -3.65
CA GLU A 220 14.30 14.92 -2.81
C GLU A 220 13.03 14.64 -3.59
N HIS A 221 13.02 14.84 -4.90
CA HIS A 221 11.90 14.47 -5.76
C HIS A 221 11.98 13.02 -6.24
N SER A 222 13.14 12.40 -6.25
CA SER A 222 13.33 11.05 -6.81
C SER A 222 12.68 9.96 -5.96
N VAL A 223 12.50 8.78 -6.55
CA VAL A 223 12.04 7.57 -5.84
C VAL A 223 13.04 7.16 -4.73
N GLU A 224 14.31 7.52 -4.87
CA GLU A 224 15.36 7.23 -3.89
C GLU A 224 15.11 7.83 -2.51
N VAL A 225 14.25 8.85 -2.40
CA VAL A 225 13.88 9.42 -1.09
C VAL A 225 13.26 8.39 -0.16
N LEU A 226 12.64 7.34 -0.70
CA LEU A 226 12.09 6.20 0.06
C LEU A 226 13.17 5.40 0.80
N ASN A 227 14.45 5.50 0.43
CA ASN A 227 15.56 4.89 1.18
C ASN A 227 15.73 5.48 2.60
N LYS A 228 15.09 6.60 2.88
CA LYS A 228 15.07 7.22 4.22
C LYS A 228 14.05 6.58 5.16
N LEU A 229 13.19 5.72 4.65
CA LEU A 229 12.21 4.96 5.43
C LEU A 229 12.65 3.49 5.56
N PRO A 230 12.30 2.79 6.65
CA PRO A 230 12.51 1.36 6.76
C PRO A 230 11.81 0.58 5.65
N ASP A 231 12.43 -0.47 5.13
CA ASP A 231 11.89 -1.29 4.05
C ASP A 231 10.55 -1.96 4.41
N ASP A 232 10.37 -2.32 5.68
CA ASP A 232 9.18 -2.96 6.24
C ASP A 232 8.14 -1.95 6.77
N TYR A 233 8.39 -0.64 6.60
CA TYR A 233 7.41 0.38 6.92
C TYR A 233 6.25 0.34 5.93
N PHE A 234 5.03 0.20 6.41
CA PHE A 234 3.84 0.15 5.57
C PHE A 234 3.30 1.54 5.31
N ILE A 235 3.03 1.83 4.04
CA ILE A 235 2.25 2.98 3.59
C ILE A 235 0.90 2.47 3.13
N GLY A 236 -0.14 3.03 3.67
CA GLY A 236 -1.51 2.70 3.32
C GLY A 236 -2.45 3.59 4.10
N LEU A 237 -3.72 3.45 3.82
CA LEU A 237 -4.74 4.10 4.63
C LEU A 237 -4.54 3.71 6.09
N PRO A 238 -4.62 4.67 7.03
CA PRO A 238 -4.73 4.32 8.44
C PRO A 238 -5.83 3.28 8.58
N GLU A 239 -5.60 2.27 9.39
CA GLU A 239 -6.60 1.20 9.66
C GLU A 239 -7.99 1.72 10.08
N GLU A 240 -8.14 3.01 10.28
CA GLU A 240 -9.44 3.65 10.56
C GLU A 240 -10.39 3.72 9.37
N THR A 241 -9.87 3.64 8.13
CA THR A 241 -10.70 3.65 6.90
C THR A 241 -10.90 2.26 6.30
N VAL A 242 -9.97 1.34 6.56
CA VAL A 242 -10.17 -0.09 6.37
C VAL A 242 -10.25 -0.63 7.79
N GLY A 243 -11.44 -0.95 8.23
CA GLY A 243 -11.67 -1.31 9.63
C GLY A 243 -10.48 -2.09 10.18
N SER A 244 -9.83 -1.54 11.22
CA SER A 244 -8.69 -2.13 11.93
C SER A 244 -8.76 -3.63 11.77
N GLY A 245 -7.76 -4.39 11.41
CA GLY A 245 -7.87 -5.86 11.22
C GLY A 245 -8.84 -6.61 12.16
N LEU A 246 -9.71 -5.85 12.78
CA LEU A 246 -10.86 -6.18 13.63
C LEU A 246 -12.21 -6.11 12.86
N GLY A 247 -12.23 -5.64 11.57
CA GLY A 247 -13.48 -5.34 10.85
C GLY A 247 -14.22 -4.10 11.38
N LYS A 248 -15.26 -3.64 10.66
CA LYS A 248 -16.16 -2.54 11.14
C LYS A 248 -16.82 -2.80 12.49
N GLU A 249 -16.60 -3.99 13.04
CA GLU A 249 -17.21 -4.48 14.28
C GLU A 249 -16.56 -3.88 15.53
N TYR A 250 -15.29 -3.39 15.46
CA TYR A 250 -14.55 -2.90 16.62
C TYR A 250 -14.03 -1.48 16.43
N GLU A 251 -14.15 -0.69 17.48
CA GLU A 251 -13.56 0.64 17.62
C GLU A 251 -12.63 0.66 18.83
N ILE A 252 -11.41 1.21 18.68
CA ILE A 252 -10.45 1.38 19.76
C ILE A 252 -10.38 2.86 20.15
N LYS A 253 -10.57 3.15 21.43
CA LYS A 253 -10.45 4.50 22.01
C LYS A 253 -9.39 4.54 23.10
N LYS A 254 -8.80 5.72 23.34
CA LYS A 254 -7.93 5.92 24.51
C LYS A 254 -8.77 5.75 25.78
N SER A 255 -8.33 4.86 26.68
CA SER A 255 -9.11 4.56 27.88
C SER A 255 -9.07 5.70 28.90
N THR A 256 -10.22 6.04 29.43
CA THR A 256 -10.37 6.92 30.59
C THR A 256 -10.28 6.14 31.92
N ARG A 257 -10.25 4.81 31.87
CA ARG A 257 -10.21 3.95 33.04
C ARG A 257 -8.81 3.97 33.69
N LYS A 258 -8.77 3.84 35.02
CA LYS A 258 -7.53 3.80 35.78
C LYS A 258 -6.60 2.69 35.25
N ASN A 259 -5.36 3.05 34.97
CA ASN A 259 -4.28 2.15 34.50
C ASN A 259 -4.52 1.43 33.15
N LYS A 260 -5.60 1.68 32.41
CA LYS A 260 -5.83 1.07 31.11
C LYS A 260 -5.38 1.96 29.97
N LYS A 261 -4.74 1.37 28.95
CA LYS A 261 -4.29 2.09 27.73
C LYS A 261 -5.46 2.36 26.81
N TYR A 262 -6.21 1.32 26.46
CA TYR A 262 -7.25 1.37 25.44
C TYR A 262 -8.53 0.71 25.89
N ASP A 263 -9.64 1.26 25.45
CA ASP A 263 -10.98 0.67 25.50
C ASP A 263 -11.37 0.19 24.10
N VAL A 264 -12.01 -0.96 24.03
CA VAL A 264 -12.54 -1.55 22.82
C VAL A 264 -14.06 -1.51 22.87
N TYR A 265 -14.64 -1.03 21.79
CA TYR A 265 -16.08 -1.07 21.54
C TYR A 265 -16.35 -2.05 20.40
N LYS A 266 -17.43 -2.81 20.48
CA LYS A 266 -17.88 -3.74 19.45
C LYS A 266 -19.31 -3.39 19.09
N ASN A 267 -19.57 -3.03 17.81
CA ASN A 267 -20.89 -2.55 17.38
C ASN A 267 -21.41 -1.42 18.31
N ASP A 268 -20.59 -0.41 18.53
CA ASP A 268 -20.84 0.77 19.40
C ASP A 268 -21.06 0.47 20.90
N LYS A 269 -20.91 -0.80 21.32
CA LYS A 269 -21.01 -1.19 22.73
C LYS A 269 -19.64 -1.45 23.34
N TYR A 270 -19.38 -0.89 24.53
CA TYR A 270 -18.15 -1.19 25.25
C TYR A 270 -17.97 -2.70 25.46
N LEU A 271 -16.84 -3.23 25.04
CA LEU A 271 -16.50 -4.64 25.16
C LEU A 271 -15.53 -4.88 26.33
N LEU A 272 -14.37 -4.21 26.31
CA LEU A 272 -13.30 -4.43 27.29
C LEU A 272 -12.24 -3.31 27.23
N SER A 273 -11.29 -3.34 28.17
CA SER A 273 -10.06 -2.53 28.12
C SER A 273 -8.82 -3.42 28.10
N PHE A 274 -7.78 -2.98 27.39
CA PHE A 274 -6.51 -3.69 27.30
C PHE A 274 -5.29 -2.77 27.44
N GLY A 275 -4.12 -3.39 27.67
CA GLY A 275 -2.89 -2.67 27.97
C GLY A 275 -2.91 -1.94 29.33
N ASP A 276 -1.77 -1.83 29.97
CA ASP A 276 -1.62 -1.12 31.26
C ASP A 276 -0.62 0.03 31.10
N LYS A 277 -1.04 1.25 31.46
CA LYS A 277 -0.25 2.50 31.33
C LYS A 277 1.07 2.48 32.11
N ARG A 278 1.17 1.63 33.11
CA ARG A 278 2.35 1.53 34.00
C ARG A 278 3.48 0.71 33.37
N TYR A 279 3.20 -0.03 32.29
CA TYR A 279 4.18 -0.94 31.68
C TYR A 279 4.44 -0.56 30.22
N GLU A 280 5.68 -0.72 29.83
CA GLU A 280 6.09 -0.67 28.44
C GLU A 280 5.52 -1.84 27.64
N GLN A 281 5.55 -1.73 26.32
CA GLN A 281 5.17 -2.78 25.37
C GLN A 281 6.24 -2.92 24.30
N TRP A 282 6.15 -4.00 23.50
CA TRP A 282 7.07 -4.16 22.39
C TRP A 282 6.88 -3.04 21.35
N LYS A 283 5.63 -2.81 20.89
CA LYS A 283 5.27 -1.75 19.94
C LYS A 283 3.78 -1.45 20.04
N ASP A 284 3.42 -0.19 20.12
CA ASP A 284 2.02 0.23 20.00
C ASP A 284 1.63 0.31 18.52
N SER A 285 0.98 -0.74 18.02
CA SER A 285 0.43 -0.85 16.67
C SER A 285 -1.07 -0.56 16.59
N THR A 286 -1.65 0.03 17.65
CA THR A 286 -3.03 0.52 17.58
C THR A 286 -3.15 1.68 16.60
N PRO A 287 -4.34 1.91 15.98
CA PRO A 287 -4.58 3.07 15.12
C PRO A 287 -4.22 4.40 15.80
N LEU A 288 -4.49 4.50 17.10
CA LEU A 288 -4.26 5.72 17.87
C LEU A 288 -2.79 5.97 18.23
N LYS A 289 -1.96 4.92 18.31
CA LYS A 289 -0.54 4.98 18.73
C LYS A 289 -0.29 5.88 19.96
N ALA A 290 -1.31 5.99 20.84
CA ALA A 290 -1.33 6.96 21.93
C ALA A 290 -0.29 6.66 23.01
N TYR A 291 0.27 5.46 23.04
CA TYR A 291 1.30 5.00 23.98
C TYR A 291 2.60 4.57 23.29
N LYS A 292 2.87 5.06 22.08
CA LYS A 292 4.12 4.80 21.34
C LYS A 292 5.38 5.19 22.14
N HIS A 293 5.29 6.17 23.04
CA HIS A 293 6.37 6.57 23.93
C HIS A 293 6.76 5.48 24.96
N LEU A 294 5.96 4.42 25.10
CA LEU A 294 6.24 3.26 25.95
C LEU A 294 6.75 2.04 25.13
N ASP A 295 7.04 2.21 23.84
CA ASP A 295 7.56 1.14 22.99
C ASP A 295 9.05 0.91 23.30
N HIS A 296 9.41 -0.35 23.65
CA HIS A 296 10.80 -0.68 23.93
C HIS A 296 11.51 -1.39 22.76
N GLY A 297 10.80 -2.06 21.85
CA GLY A 297 11.36 -2.75 20.69
C GLY A 297 12.32 -3.91 21.01
N ASP A 298 12.41 -4.34 22.28
CA ASP A 298 13.33 -5.38 22.74
C ASP A 298 12.78 -6.78 22.46
N GLN A 299 13.38 -7.51 21.53
CA GLN A 299 12.95 -8.84 21.14
C GLN A 299 12.99 -9.85 22.30
N LYS A 300 14.00 -9.79 23.17
CA LYS A 300 14.12 -10.70 24.31
C LYS A 300 12.97 -10.51 25.30
N ARG A 301 12.54 -9.25 25.52
CA ARG A 301 11.37 -8.93 26.37
C ARG A 301 10.08 -9.42 25.72
N LYS A 302 9.94 -9.31 24.40
CA LYS A 302 8.82 -9.87 23.65
C LYS A 302 8.75 -11.39 23.77
N ASP A 303 9.87 -12.08 23.61
CA ASP A 303 9.94 -13.54 23.76
C ASP A 303 9.59 -13.98 25.17
N ASN A 304 10.06 -13.26 26.20
CA ASN A 304 9.72 -13.51 27.59
C ASN A 304 8.22 -13.29 27.89
N TYR A 305 7.62 -12.27 27.25
CA TYR A 305 6.18 -12.05 27.32
C TYR A 305 5.42 -13.28 26.82
N TYR A 306 5.76 -13.80 25.62
CA TYR A 306 5.09 -14.96 25.06
C TYR A 306 5.41 -16.27 25.80
N LYS A 307 6.58 -16.40 26.41
CA LYS A 307 6.89 -17.52 27.33
C LYS A 307 5.96 -17.52 28.55
N ARG A 308 5.68 -16.33 29.10
CA ARG A 308 4.83 -16.19 30.29
C ARG A 308 3.34 -16.35 29.99
N PHE A 309 2.87 -15.77 28.88
CA PHE A 309 1.45 -15.67 28.59
C PHE A 309 0.98 -16.65 27.52
N GLY A 310 1.88 -17.37 26.86
CA GLY A 310 1.59 -18.23 25.70
C GLY A 310 1.28 -17.41 24.46
N LYS A 311 1.33 -18.04 23.27
CA LYS A 311 1.04 -17.38 22.00
C LYS A 311 -0.46 -17.35 21.67
N ASP A 312 -1.22 -18.33 22.14
CA ASP A 312 -2.64 -18.45 21.85
C ASP A 312 -3.47 -17.52 22.73
N ALA A 313 -4.39 -16.81 22.12
CA ALA A 313 -5.35 -15.95 22.81
C ALA A 313 -6.72 -16.08 22.18
N LYS A 314 -7.75 -16.28 23.00
CA LYS A 314 -9.13 -16.35 22.55
C LYS A 314 -9.56 -14.94 22.08
N LYS A 315 -10.19 -14.87 20.88
CA LYS A 315 -10.77 -13.64 20.32
C LYS A 315 -11.68 -12.94 21.37
N ASP A 316 -11.71 -11.62 21.31
CA ASP A 316 -12.52 -10.78 22.21
C ASP A 316 -12.10 -10.85 23.69
N THR A 317 -10.80 -11.09 23.95
CA THR A 317 -10.21 -11.00 25.28
C THR A 317 -9.15 -9.92 25.38
N PRO A 318 -8.87 -9.33 26.56
CA PRO A 318 -7.79 -8.36 26.74
C PRO A 318 -6.43 -8.90 26.28
N LYS A 319 -6.18 -10.21 26.46
CA LYS A 319 -4.95 -10.88 26.02
C LYS A 319 -4.84 -10.84 24.50
N TRP A 320 -5.94 -11.17 23.78
CA TRP A 320 -5.96 -11.16 22.32
C TRP A 320 -5.68 -9.77 21.75
N PHE A 321 -6.31 -8.72 22.28
CA PHE A 321 -6.03 -7.34 21.87
C PHE A 321 -4.60 -6.92 22.22
N SER A 322 -4.06 -7.32 23.39
CA SER A 322 -2.68 -7.02 23.75
C SER A 322 -1.68 -7.71 22.84
N HIS A 323 -1.91 -8.98 22.45
CA HIS A 323 -1.07 -9.70 21.49
C HIS A 323 -1.08 -9.04 20.13
N LYS A 324 -2.27 -8.62 19.66
CA LYS A 324 -2.45 -8.04 18.34
C LYS A 324 -1.84 -6.64 18.21
N PHE A 325 -1.91 -5.84 19.26
CA PHE A 325 -1.59 -4.42 19.17
C PHE A 325 -0.40 -3.94 19.99
N LEU A 326 0.06 -4.70 20.95
CA LEU A 326 1.13 -4.27 21.86
C LEU A 326 2.33 -5.22 21.87
N TRP A 327 2.17 -6.48 21.46
CA TRP A 327 3.16 -7.55 21.47
C TRP A 327 3.20 -8.35 20.18
#